data_f06d700820a7c11bd4fe48886a64f112
#
_entry.id   f06d700820a7c11bd4fe48886a64f112
#
_cell.length_a   1.000
_cell.length_b   1.000
_cell.length_c   1.000
_cell.angle_alpha   90.00
_cell.angle_beta   90.00
_cell.angle_gamma   90.00
#
_symmetry.space_group_name_H-M   'P 1'
#
loop_
_entity.id
_entity.type
_entity.pdbx_description
1 polymer ?
#
loop_
_entity_poly.entity_id
_entity_poly.type
_entity_poly.pdbx_seq_one_letter_code
_entity_poly.pdbx_strand_id
1 'polypeptide(L)'
;MIGVIVVDDEPIVRSGIALILSGEADIDVIADVDGDPAVVDLVRIRRPDVVIADVRMPVMDGVELTRRIVGDPHRSGSVPKVLVLTTFHADEAVYAALRAGATGFVLKDAAPTELVAAVRAVAAGEAWLDPAVARQLIDEFASHPPSELPGPEELQMLTRREKEVLVLIAHGLSNTEISDFLVVGEGTTKSHIGRIFAKLGLRDRAQAVAVAYKSGLLRPDDPIPARRG
;
A
#
# COMPACT_ATOMS: atom_id res chain seq x y z
N MET A 1 -19.40 2.23 -7.17
CA MET A 1 -18.57 1.78 -8.32
C MET A 1 -17.21 2.41 -8.12
N ILE A 2 -16.15 1.62 -8.15
CA ILE A 2 -14.77 2.06 -7.92
C ILE A 2 -14.21 2.53 -9.24
N GLY A 3 -13.94 3.83 -9.36
CA GLY A 3 -13.34 4.42 -10.56
C GLY A 3 -11.83 4.22 -10.59
N VAL A 4 -11.30 3.59 -11.63
CA VAL A 4 -9.88 3.24 -11.76
C VAL A 4 -9.26 3.88 -13.00
N ILE A 5 -8.05 4.43 -12.87
CA ILE A 5 -7.18 4.76 -14.00
C ILE A 5 -5.98 3.83 -13.97
N VAL A 6 -5.69 3.20 -15.12
CA VAL A 6 -4.52 2.34 -15.32
C VAL A 6 -3.44 3.10 -16.07
N VAL A 7 -2.22 3.12 -15.53
CA VAL A 7 -1.06 3.82 -16.09
C VAL A 7 0.10 2.85 -16.23
N ASP A 8 0.44 2.51 -17.45
CA ASP A 8 1.55 1.58 -17.76
C ASP A 8 2.04 1.88 -19.19
N ASP A 9 3.33 1.91 -19.44
CA ASP A 9 3.89 2.17 -20.77
C ASP A 9 3.82 0.94 -21.70
N GLU A 10 3.59 -0.24 -21.14
CA GLU A 10 3.41 -1.48 -21.90
C GLU A 10 1.93 -1.69 -22.32
N PRO A 11 1.55 -1.50 -23.61
CA PRO A 11 0.15 -1.57 -24.03
C PRO A 11 -0.54 -2.91 -23.74
N ILE A 12 0.23 -4.03 -23.81
CA ILE A 12 -0.31 -5.37 -23.56
C ILE A 12 -0.67 -5.54 -22.07
N VAL A 13 0.21 -5.10 -21.18
CA VAL A 13 -0.02 -5.15 -19.71
C VAL A 13 -1.21 -4.28 -19.35
N ARG A 14 -1.21 -3.04 -19.83
CA ARG A 14 -2.27 -2.05 -19.60
C ARG A 14 -3.64 -2.57 -20.06
N SER A 15 -3.73 -3.09 -21.30
CA SER A 15 -4.98 -3.64 -21.81
C SER A 15 -5.42 -4.90 -21.07
N GLY A 16 -4.48 -5.74 -20.64
CA GLY A 16 -4.76 -6.93 -19.83
C GLY A 16 -5.38 -6.58 -18.49
N ILE A 17 -4.79 -5.61 -17.79
CA ILE A 17 -5.31 -5.09 -16.52
C ILE A 17 -6.70 -4.48 -16.67
N ALA A 18 -6.87 -3.63 -17.71
CA ALA A 18 -8.16 -3.01 -17.99
C ALA A 18 -9.24 -4.06 -18.29
N LEU A 19 -8.91 -5.11 -19.03
CA LEU A 19 -9.84 -6.21 -19.31
C LEU A 19 -10.24 -6.98 -18.06
N ILE A 20 -9.26 -7.33 -17.20
CA ILE A 20 -9.52 -8.02 -15.92
C ILE A 20 -10.48 -7.19 -15.06
N LEU A 21 -10.18 -5.91 -14.86
CA LEU A 21 -10.97 -5.03 -13.99
C LEU A 21 -12.37 -4.75 -14.56
N SER A 22 -12.49 -4.59 -15.89
CA SER A 22 -13.80 -4.38 -16.56
C SER A 22 -14.73 -5.60 -16.48
N GLY A 23 -14.20 -6.77 -16.11
CA GLY A 23 -15.02 -7.95 -15.82
C GLY A 23 -15.78 -7.88 -14.50
N GLU A 24 -15.45 -6.92 -13.61
CA GLU A 24 -16.03 -6.78 -12.29
C GLU A 24 -17.15 -5.73 -12.28
N ALA A 25 -18.31 -6.08 -11.75
CA ALA A 25 -19.51 -5.22 -11.78
C ALA A 25 -19.40 -3.96 -10.91
N ASP A 26 -18.49 -3.94 -9.95
CA ASP A 26 -18.27 -2.85 -8.99
C ASP A 26 -17.06 -1.95 -9.35
N ILE A 27 -16.32 -2.26 -10.43
CA ILE A 27 -15.14 -1.51 -10.88
C ILE A 27 -15.39 -0.91 -12.26
N ASP A 28 -15.02 0.36 -12.44
CA ASP A 28 -15.10 1.10 -13.69
C ASP A 28 -13.71 1.60 -14.11
N VAL A 29 -13.19 1.09 -15.22
CA VAL A 29 -11.91 1.56 -15.77
C VAL A 29 -12.16 2.85 -16.56
N ILE A 30 -11.99 3.98 -15.88
CA ILE A 30 -12.25 5.34 -16.41
C ILE A 30 -11.32 5.68 -17.59
N ALA A 31 -10.07 5.23 -17.51
CA ALA A 31 -9.05 5.40 -18.54
C ALA A 31 -7.93 4.39 -18.37
N ASP A 32 -7.28 4.06 -19.50
CA ASP A 32 -6.02 3.34 -19.58
C ASP A 32 -5.04 4.15 -20.44
N VAL A 33 -3.92 4.58 -19.86
CA VAL A 33 -3.01 5.55 -20.47
C VAL A 33 -1.55 5.18 -20.22
N ASP A 34 -0.66 5.71 -21.05
CA ASP A 34 0.79 5.61 -20.83
C ASP A 34 1.26 6.61 -19.75
N GLY A 35 2.52 6.52 -19.34
CA GLY A 35 3.13 7.34 -18.29
C GLY A 35 3.44 8.78 -18.71
N ASP A 36 2.61 9.43 -19.53
CA ASP A 36 2.76 10.83 -19.90
C ASP A 36 2.45 11.76 -18.71
N PRO A 37 3.17 12.87 -18.53
CA PRO A 37 2.89 13.87 -17.48
C PRO A 37 1.45 14.41 -17.46
N ALA A 38 0.73 14.38 -18.59
CA ALA A 38 -0.68 14.77 -18.68
C ALA A 38 -1.61 13.85 -17.85
N VAL A 39 -1.14 12.68 -17.40
CA VAL A 39 -1.88 11.79 -16.50
C VAL A 39 -2.27 12.49 -15.21
N VAL A 40 -1.43 13.37 -14.67
CA VAL A 40 -1.74 14.14 -13.45
C VAL A 40 -2.99 15.01 -13.63
N ASP A 41 -3.10 15.69 -14.78
CA ASP A 41 -4.28 16.48 -15.11
C ASP A 41 -5.50 15.61 -15.38
N LEU A 42 -5.32 14.45 -16.04
CA LEU A 42 -6.39 13.49 -16.23
C LEU A 42 -6.96 12.99 -14.89
N VAL A 43 -6.09 12.63 -13.94
CA VAL A 43 -6.48 12.22 -12.58
C VAL A 43 -7.24 13.33 -11.86
N ARG A 44 -6.81 14.58 -12.01
CA ARG A 44 -7.50 15.74 -11.42
C ARG A 44 -8.90 15.95 -11.99
N ILE A 45 -9.05 15.77 -13.32
CA ILE A 45 -10.34 15.96 -14.02
C ILE A 45 -11.29 14.80 -13.75
N ARG A 46 -10.80 13.56 -13.89
CA ARG A 46 -11.61 12.33 -13.80
C ARG A 46 -11.91 11.88 -12.37
N ARG A 47 -11.09 12.28 -11.40
CA ARG A 47 -11.23 11.98 -9.98
C ARG A 47 -11.45 10.49 -9.69
N PRO A 48 -10.53 9.62 -10.11
CA PRO A 48 -10.64 8.20 -9.82
C PRO A 48 -10.55 7.95 -8.31
N ASP A 49 -11.06 6.82 -7.86
CA ASP A 49 -10.84 6.33 -6.49
C ASP A 49 -9.43 5.72 -6.37
N VAL A 50 -9.00 5.00 -7.42
CA VAL A 50 -7.71 4.31 -7.46
C VAL A 50 -6.98 4.65 -8.76
N VAL A 51 -5.67 4.89 -8.66
CA VAL A 51 -4.75 4.92 -9.79
C VAL A 51 -3.84 3.72 -9.66
N ILE A 52 -3.84 2.86 -10.67
CA ILE A 52 -2.87 1.75 -10.80
C ILE A 52 -1.73 2.28 -11.66
N ALA A 53 -0.50 2.23 -11.16
CA ALA A 53 0.65 2.78 -11.85
C ALA A 53 1.81 1.80 -11.89
N ASP A 54 2.37 1.56 -13.08
CA ASP A 54 3.65 0.87 -13.16
C ASP A 54 4.75 1.70 -12.49
N VAL A 55 5.63 1.01 -11.78
CA VAL A 55 6.79 1.63 -11.13
C VAL A 55 7.76 2.21 -12.15
N ARG A 56 7.98 1.51 -13.27
CA ARG A 56 9.03 1.85 -14.24
C ARG A 56 8.45 2.26 -15.58
N MET A 57 8.34 3.55 -15.80
CA MET A 57 7.92 4.11 -17.09
C MET A 57 8.98 5.11 -17.61
N PRO A 58 9.22 5.20 -18.91
CA PRO A 58 10.35 5.95 -19.48
C PRO A 58 10.29 7.46 -19.30
N VAL A 59 9.08 8.05 -19.31
CA VAL A 59 8.88 9.50 -19.31
C VAL A 59 8.66 10.03 -17.91
N MET A 60 7.74 9.44 -17.18
CA MET A 60 7.46 9.75 -15.77
C MET A 60 7.26 8.44 -15.03
N ASP A 61 8.15 8.10 -14.13
CA ASP A 61 8.05 6.85 -13.35
C ASP A 61 6.89 6.90 -12.35
N GLY A 62 6.49 5.72 -11.88
CA GLY A 62 5.36 5.57 -10.94
C GLY A 62 5.61 6.24 -9.59
N VAL A 63 6.86 6.42 -9.18
CA VAL A 63 7.23 7.13 -7.94
C VAL A 63 6.93 8.62 -8.08
N GLU A 64 7.38 9.23 -9.18
CA GLU A 64 7.13 10.64 -9.45
C GLU A 64 5.64 10.91 -9.72
N LEU A 65 4.97 10.01 -10.46
CA LEU A 65 3.52 10.07 -10.64
C LEU A 65 2.79 10.04 -9.29
N THR A 66 3.14 9.08 -8.42
CA THR A 66 2.58 8.97 -7.07
C THR A 66 2.76 10.27 -6.28
N ARG A 67 3.99 10.81 -6.28
CA ARG A 67 4.30 12.06 -5.57
C ARG A 67 3.46 13.22 -6.06
N ARG A 68 3.30 13.36 -7.39
CA ARG A 68 2.47 14.43 -7.98
C ARG A 68 0.99 14.26 -7.68
N ILE A 69 0.49 13.03 -7.73
CA ILE A 69 -0.91 12.73 -7.42
C ILE A 69 -1.22 13.01 -5.94
N VAL A 70 -0.41 12.50 -5.02
CA VAL A 70 -0.63 12.63 -3.58
C VAL A 70 -0.37 14.05 -3.09
N GLY A 71 0.65 14.71 -3.63
CA GLY A 71 1.07 16.06 -3.25
C GLY A 71 0.40 17.20 -4.02
N ASP A 72 -0.62 16.94 -4.85
CA ASP A 72 -1.25 17.97 -5.68
C ASP A 72 -1.96 19.06 -4.84
N PRO A 73 -1.42 20.28 -4.78
CA PRO A 73 -2.02 21.37 -4.00
C PRO A 73 -3.30 21.97 -4.63
N HIS A 74 -3.54 21.68 -5.91
CA HIS A 74 -4.70 22.19 -6.66
C HIS A 74 -5.88 21.24 -6.68
N ARG A 75 -5.81 20.14 -5.91
CA ARG A 75 -6.86 19.16 -5.87
C ARG A 75 -8.08 19.64 -5.07
N SER A 76 -9.24 19.41 -5.65
CA SER A 76 -10.52 19.57 -4.97
C SER A 76 -11.12 18.18 -4.71
N GLY A 77 -11.21 17.76 -3.44
CA GLY A 77 -11.79 16.47 -3.04
C GLY A 77 -10.77 15.47 -2.45
N SER A 78 -11.18 14.19 -2.38
CA SER A 78 -10.35 13.12 -1.82
C SER A 78 -9.10 12.86 -2.68
N VAL A 79 -8.01 12.47 -2.02
CA VAL A 79 -6.79 12.02 -2.69
C VAL A 79 -7.05 10.61 -3.22
N PRO A 80 -6.90 10.33 -4.54
CA PRO A 80 -6.99 8.97 -5.05
C PRO A 80 -5.92 8.11 -4.39
N LYS A 81 -6.25 6.84 -4.23
CA LYS A 81 -5.29 5.87 -3.74
C LYS A 81 -4.41 5.42 -4.89
N VAL A 82 -3.13 5.22 -4.63
CA VAL A 82 -2.19 4.75 -5.65
C VAL A 82 -1.79 3.32 -5.34
N LEU A 83 -2.14 2.40 -6.24
CA LEU A 83 -1.72 1.01 -6.25
C LEU A 83 -0.59 0.85 -7.28
N VAL A 84 0.59 0.53 -6.80
CA VAL A 84 1.78 0.42 -7.66
C VAL A 84 1.93 -1.00 -8.19
N LEU A 85 2.11 -1.12 -9.50
CA LEU A 85 2.51 -2.37 -10.14
C LEU A 85 4.03 -2.47 -10.18
N THR A 86 4.55 -3.62 -9.84
CA THR A 86 6.00 -3.86 -9.88
C THR A 86 6.33 -5.25 -10.40
N THR A 87 7.52 -5.40 -10.96
CA THR A 87 8.12 -6.71 -11.22
C THR A 87 8.98 -7.11 -10.03
N PHE A 88 9.29 -8.39 -9.88
CA PHE A 88 10.00 -8.99 -8.73
C PHE A 88 11.39 -8.37 -8.38
N HIS A 89 11.90 -7.40 -9.17
CA HIS A 89 13.26 -6.86 -9.06
C HIS A 89 13.30 -5.34 -8.80
N ALA A 90 12.30 -4.74 -8.17
CA ALA A 90 12.18 -3.28 -8.06
C ALA A 90 12.49 -2.74 -6.64
N ASP A 91 13.62 -3.13 -6.05
CA ASP A 91 13.96 -2.90 -4.64
C ASP A 91 13.92 -1.43 -4.19
N GLU A 92 14.71 -0.55 -4.81
CA GLU A 92 14.75 0.87 -4.45
C GLU A 92 13.46 1.64 -4.82
N ALA A 93 12.83 1.26 -5.93
CA ALA A 93 11.66 1.94 -6.45
C ALA A 93 10.40 1.69 -5.60
N VAL A 94 10.24 0.49 -5.03
CA VAL A 94 9.14 0.16 -4.11
C VAL A 94 9.21 1.04 -2.86
N TYR A 95 10.40 1.17 -2.26
CA TYR A 95 10.60 2.04 -1.11
C TYR A 95 10.34 3.51 -1.42
N ALA A 96 10.83 3.98 -2.57
CA ALA A 96 10.62 5.35 -3.02
C ALA A 96 9.12 5.65 -3.25
N ALA A 97 8.36 4.68 -3.81
CA ALA A 97 6.93 4.83 -4.03
C ALA A 97 6.13 4.86 -2.71
N LEU A 98 6.51 4.07 -1.70
CA LEU A 98 5.95 4.18 -0.35
C LEU A 98 6.16 5.56 0.26
N ARG A 99 7.39 6.07 0.18
CA ARG A 99 7.70 7.43 0.65
C ARG A 99 6.97 8.52 -0.12
N ALA A 100 6.64 8.28 -1.38
CA ALA A 100 5.82 9.16 -2.20
C ALA A 100 4.33 9.11 -1.85
N GLY A 101 3.88 8.12 -1.06
CA GLY A 101 2.51 7.98 -0.58
C GLY A 101 1.70 6.91 -1.30
N ALA A 102 2.34 5.93 -1.94
CA ALA A 102 1.63 4.76 -2.49
C ALA A 102 0.84 4.03 -1.40
N THR A 103 -0.38 3.61 -1.72
CA THR A 103 -1.28 2.95 -0.78
C THR A 103 -1.15 1.43 -0.82
N GLY A 104 -0.65 0.88 -1.93
CA GLY A 104 -0.47 -0.56 -2.07
C GLY A 104 0.47 -0.93 -3.21
N PHE A 105 0.83 -2.23 -3.22
CA PHE A 105 1.72 -2.84 -4.20
C PHE A 105 1.20 -4.19 -4.63
N VAL A 106 1.22 -4.44 -5.94
CA VAL A 106 0.88 -5.72 -6.57
C VAL A 106 1.96 -6.06 -7.58
N LEU A 107 2.31 -7.33 -7.68
CA LEU A 107 3.21 -7.81 -8.73
C LEU A 107 2.50 -7.82 -10.09
N LYS A 108 3.22 -7.54 -11.17
CA LYS A 108 2.68 -7.60 -12.54
C LYS A 108 2.25 -9.01 -12.96
N ASP A 109 2.77 -10.04 -12.30
CA ASP A 109 2.41 -11.46 -12.50
C ASP A 109 1.42 -12.00 -11.45
N ALA A 110 0.85 -11.12 -10.62
CA ALA A 110 -0.19 -11.50 -9.66
C ALA A 110 -1.41 -12.10 -10.38
N ALA A 111 -2.08 -13.03 -9.70
CA ALA A 111 -3.32 -13.60 -10.23
C ALA A 111 -4.40 -12.51 -10.42
N PRO A 112 -5.26 -12.61 -11.46
CA PRO A 112 -6.35 -11.66 -11.68
C PRO A 112 -7.20 -11.39 -10.44
N THR A 113 -7.47 -12.42 -9.64
CA THR A 113 -8.24 -12.32 -8.39
C THR A 113 -7.53 -11.50 -7.33
N GLU A 114 -6.20 -11.54 -7.26
CA GLU A 114 -5.40 -10.75 -6.33
C GLU A 114 -5.38 -9.27 -6.74
N LEU A 115 -5.24 -8.98 -8.03
CA LEU A 115 -5.33 -7.61 -8.53
C LEU A 115 -6.68 -6.97 -8.20
N VAL A 116 -7.77 -7.69 -8.43
CA VAL A 116 -9.13 -7.22 -8.11
C VAL A 116 -9.29 -6.99 -6.60
N ALA A 117 -8.81 -7.93 -5.77
CA ALA A 117 -8.84 -7.78 -4.31
C ALA A 117 -8.02 -6.59 -3.83
N ALA A 118 -6.84 -6.35 -4.43
CA ALA A 118 -5.99 -5.21 -4.12
C ALA A 118 -6.69 -3.88 -4.44
N VAL A 119 -7.34 -3.77 -5.60
CA VAL A 119 -8.10 -2.56 -5.99
C VAL A 119 -9.21 -2.28 -4.99
N ARG A 120 -9.97 -3.30 -4.59
CA ARG A 120 -11.06 -3.16 -3.61
C ARG A 120 -10.55 -2.72 -2.23
N ALA A 121 -9.49 -3.35 -1.73
CA ALA A 121 -8.88 -3.01 -0.46
C ALA A 121 -8.36 -1.57 -0.44
N VAL A 122 -7.63 -1.20 -1.49
CA VAL A 122 -7.05 0.15 -1.62
C VAL A 122 -8.17 1.20 -1.74
N ALA A 123 -9.22 0.95 -2.52
CA ALA A 123 -10.38 1.85 -2.63
C ALA A 123 -11.10 2.04 -1.28
N ALA A 124 -11.16 1.00 -0.45
CA ALA A 124 -11.72 1.06 0.91
C ALA A 124 -10.80 1.83 1.90
N GLY A 125 -9.62 2.28 1.45
CA GLY A 125 -8.63 2.96 2.28
C GLY A 125 -7.75 2.01 3.09
N GLU A 126 -7.73 0.73 2.74
CA GLU A 126 -6.82 -0.27 3.28
C GLU A 126 -5.51 -0.28 2.49
N ALA A 127 -4.42 -0.69 3.13
CA ALA A 127 -3.18 -0.93 2.42
C ALA A 127 -3.18 -2.36 1.87
N TRP A 128 -2.70 -2.52 0.65
CA TRP A 128 -2.44 -3.83 0.05
C TRP A 128 -0.94 -3.99 -0.18
N LEU A 129 -0.38 -5.08 0.30
CA LEU A 129 1.03 -5.37 0.10
C LEU A 129 1.19 -6.86 -0.24
N ASP A 130 1.67 -7.11 -1.45
CA ASP A 130 2.03 -8.46 -1.86
C ASP A 130 3.10 -9.04 -0.89
N PRO A 131 2.97 -10.31 -0.45
CA PRO A 131 3.91 -10.91 0.49
C PRO A 131 5.37 -10.90 0.03
N ALA A 132 5.62 -11.03 -1.27
CA ALA A 132 6.97 -10.95 -1.83
C ALA A 132 7.54 -9.54 -1.75
N VAL A 133 6.71 -8.52 -2.06
CA VAL A 133 7.07 -7.10 -1.90
C VAL A 133 7.29 -6.76 -0.43
N ALA A 134 6.48 -7.30 0.48
CA ALA A 134 6.66 -7.13 1.91
C ALA A 134 8.03 -7.62 2.39
N ARG A 135 8.45 -8.80 1.93
CA ARG A 135 9.76 -9.38 2.27
C ARG A 135 10.90 -8.50 1.79
N GLN A 136 10.85 -8.03 0.54
CA GLN A 136 11.88 -7.12 0.00
C GLN A 136 11.97 -5.82 0.81
N LEU A 137 10.85 -5.24 1.18
CA LEU A 137 10.83 -4.06 2.05
C LEU A 137 11.52 -4.31 3.39
N ILE A 138 11.29 -5.47 3.99
CA ILE A 138 11.94 -5.86 5.24
C ILE A 138 13.46 -5.95 5.07
N ASP A 139 13.92 -6.61 4.01
CA ASP A 139 15.34 -6.77 3.72
C ASP A 139 16.03 -5.42 3.46
N GLU A 140 15.39 -4.53 2.71
CA GLU A 140 15.88 -3.18 2.46
C GLU A 140 15.94 -2.33 3.73
N PHE A 141 14.90 -2.36 4.57
CA PHE A 141 14.89 -1.70 5.87
C PHE A 141 15.97 -2.26 6.82
N ALA A 142 16.22 -3.56 6.77
CA ALA A 142 17.28 -4.18 7.57
C ALA A 142 18.68 -3.70 7.12
N SER A 143 18.85 -3.50 5.81
CA SER A 143 20.13 -3.08 5.20
C SER A 143 20.39 -1.57 5.32
N HIS A 144 19.35 -0.74 5.24
CA HIS A 144 19.42 0.71 5.27
C HIS A 144 18.34 1.29 6.23
N PRO A 145 18.46 1.08 7.54
CA PRO A 145 17.47 1.60 8.47
C PRO A 145 17.40 3.11 8.36
N PRO A 146 16.23 3.72 8.06
CA PRO A 146 16.08 5.16 8.13
C PRO A 146 16.44 5.63 9.55
N SER A 147 17.30 6.61 9.66
CA SER A 147 17.74 7.16 10.96
C SER A 147 16.60 7.78 11.80
N GLU A 148 15.43 7.91 11.21
CA GLU A 148 14.26 8.58 11.81
C GLU A 148 13.15 7.60 12.28
N LEU A 149 13.30 6.28 12.10
CA LEU A 149 12.27 5.33 12.57
C LEU A 149 12.44 5.05 14.08
N PRO A 150 11.31 5.00 14.83
CA PRO A 150 11.30 4.64 16.23
C PRO A 150 12.06 3.35 16.54
N GLY A 151 12.84 3.37 17.61
CA GLY A 151 13.58 2.22 18.11
C GLY A 151 12.79 1.44 19.18
N PRO A 152 13.45 0.49 19.87
CA PRO A 152 12.81 -0.33 20.89
C PRO A 152 12.25 0.47 22.09
N GLU A 153 12.85 1.62 22.39
CA GLU A 153 12.43 2.46 23.52
C GLU A 153 11.09 3.13 23.25
N GLU A 154 10.84 3.61 22.05
CA GLU A 154 9.60 4.26 21.66
C GLU A 154 8.40 3.29 21.64
N LEU A 155 8.66 1.99 21.46
CA LEU A 155 7.60 0.96 21.57
C LEU A 155 7.02 0.83 22.98
N GLN A 156 7.71 1.36 24.01
CA GLN A 156 7.16 1.36 25.37
C GLN A 156 5.92 2.25 25.50
N MET A 157 5.74 3.23 24.60
CA MET A 157 4.54 4.07 24.55
C MET A 157 3.29 3.32 24.07
N LEU A 158 3.47 2.16 23.45
CA LEU A 158 2.36 1.34 22.99
C LEU A 158 1.81 0.47 24.11
N THR A 159 0.49 0.43 24.21
CA THR A 159 -0.19 -0.54 25.08
C THR A 159 0.06 -1.97 24.56
N ARG A 160 -0.20 -2.98 25.40
CA ARG A 160 -0.12 -4.38 24.99
C ARG A 160 -0.97 -4.68 23.74
N ARG A 161 -2.18 -4.11 23.68
CA ARG A 161 -3.09 -4.30 22.54
C ARG A 161 -2.58 -3.64 21.26
N GLU A 162 -1.98 -2.47 21.35
CA GLU A 162 -1.37 -1.78 20.22
C GLU A 162 -0.14 -2.56 19.71
N LYS A 163 0.64 -3.17 20.58
CA LYS A 163 1.75 -4.05 20.18
C LYS A 163 1.24 -5.32 19.46
N GLU A 164 0.16 -5.93 19.96
CA GLU A 164 -0.49 -7.06 19.27
C GLU A 164 -0.94 -6.67 17.85
N VAL A 165 -1.59 -5.51 17.71
CA VAL A 165 -2.01 -4.99 16.39
C VAL A 165 -0.80 -4.71 15.50
N LEU A 166 0.27 -4.11 16.03
CA LEU A 166 1.50 -3.81 15.27
C LEU A 166 2.16 -5.09 14.75
N VAL A 167 2.20 -6.16 15.54
CA VAL A 167 2.69 -7.48 15.10
C VAL A 167 1.85 -8.04 13.96
N LEU A 168 0.51 -7.96 14.03
CA LEU A 168 -0.37 -8.44 12.96
C LEU A 168 -0.22 -7.60 11.67
N ILE A 169 -0.02 -6.29 11.81
CA ILE A 169 0.32 -5.41 10.69
C ILE A 169 1.62 -5.88 10.04
N ALA A 170 2.63 -6.21 10.83
CA ALA A 170 3.93 -6.64 10.34
C ALA A 170 3.91 -8.02 9.67
N HIS A 171 2.94 -8.87 10.03
CA HIS A 171 2.65 -10.10 9.31
C HIS A 171 1.85 -9.90 8.02
N GLY A 172 1.52 -8.67 7.64
CA GLY A 172 0.81 -8.36 6.40
C GLY A 172 -0.71 -8.47 6.46
N LEU A 173 -1.33 -8.74 7.62
CA LEU A 173 -2.78 -8.88 7.73
C LEU A 173 -3.49 -7.56 7.41
N SER A 174 -4.54 -7.61 6.60
CA SER A 174 -5.47 -6.48 6.37
C SER A 174 -6.21 -6.08 7.65
N ASN A 175 -6.87 -4.93 7.64
CA ASN A 175 -7.65 -4.47 8.81
C ASN A 175 -8.80 -5.46 9.15
N THR A 176 -9.44 -6.02 8.14
CA THR A 176 -10.49 -7.04 8.30
C THR A 176 -9.92 -8.30 8.95
N GLU A 177 -8.79 -8.82 8.44
CA GLU A 177 -8.15 -10.00 9.03
C GLU A 177 -7.67 -9.75 10.47
N ILE A 178 -7.16 -8.55 10.77
CA ILE A 178 -6.81 -8.15 12.14
C ILE A 178 -8.06 -8.11 13.03
N SER A 179 -9.17 -7.59 12.52
CA SER A 179 -10.45 -7.54 13.25
C SER A 179 -10.96 -8.93 13.58
N ASP A 180 -10.94 -9.83 12.59
CA ASP A 180 -11.33 -11.23 12.75
C ASP A 180 -10.40 -11.98 13.71
N PHE A 181 -9.10 -11.71 13.60
CA PHE A 181 -8.08 -12.32 14.47
C PHE A 181 -8.28 -11.94 15.94
N LEU A 182 -8.55 -10.66 16.18
CA LEU A 182 -8.66 -10.08 17.51
C LEU A 182 -10.08 -10.11 18.08
N VAL A 183 -11.06 -10.58 17.29
CA VAL A 183 -12.50 -10.64 17.61
C VAL A 183 -13.02 -9.25 18.04
N VAL A 184 -12.77 -8.24 17.20
CA VAL A 184 -13.21 -6.86 17.43
C VAL A 184 -13.83 -6.29 16.15
N GLY A 185 -14.57 -5.19 16.26
CA GLY A 185 -15.09 -4.49 15.08
C GLY A 185 -13.99 -3.75 14.31
N GLU A 186 -14.14 -3.63 12.99
CA GLU A 186 -13.17 -2.93 12.12
C GLU A 186 -12.90 -1.49 12.56
N GLY A 187 -13.90 -0.76 13.04
CA GLY A 187 -13.72 0.58 13.60
C GLY A 187 -12.77 0.61 14.78
N THR A 188 -12.77 -0.44 15.61
CA THR A 188 -11.84 -0.60 16.73
C THR A 188 -10.42 -0.85 16.23
N THR A 189 -10.27 -1.72 15.22
CA THR A 189 -8.97 -1.98 14.58
C THR A 189 -8.40 -0.71 13.95
N LYS A 190 -9.21 0.03 13.17
CA LYS A 190 -8.82 1.33 12.59
C LYS A 190 -8.38 2.32 13.68
N SER A 191 -9.09 2.36 14.81
CA SER A 191 -8.73 3.22 15.95
C SER A 191 -7.40 2.83 16.60
N HIS A 192 -7.11 1.54 16.74
CA HIS A 192 -5.82 1.07 17.26
C HIS A 192 -4.68 1.44 16.30
N ILE A 193 -4.85 1.22 15.01
CA ILE A 193 -3.86 1.58 13.98
C ILE A 193 -3.58 3.09 14.00
N GLY A 194 -4.62 3.92 14.01
CA GLY A 194 -4.46 5.38 14.10
C GLY A 194 -3.69 5.82 15.35
N ARG A 195 -3.96 5.19 16.51
CA ARG A 195 -3.21 5.48 17.76
C ARG A 195 -1.75 5.04 17.70
N ILE A 196 -1.46 3.89 17.09
CA ILE A 196 -0.09 3.41 16.87
C ILE A 196 0.66 4.43 16.01
N PHE A 197 0.07 4.84 14.89
CA PHE A 197 0.69 5.81 13.97
C PHE A 197 0.94 7.15 14.67
N ALA A 198 -0.03 7.66 15.42
CA ALA A 198 0.11 8.92 16.16
C ALA A 198 1.20 8.83 17.25
N LYS A 199 1.26 7.72 18.02
CA LYS A 199 2.23 7.55 19.10
C LYS A 199 3.66 7.39 18.59
N LEU A 200 3.85 6.70 17.48
CA LEU A 200 5.16 6.42 16.90
C LEU A 200 5.56 7.40 15.79
N GLY A 201 4.72 8.41 15.48
CA GLY A 201 4.99 9.37 14.42
C GLY A 201 5.03 8.75 13.02
N LEU A 202 4.30 7.64 12.81
CA LEU A 202 4.31 6.90 11.54
C LEU A 202 3.34 7.55 10.55
N ARG A 203 3.76 7.59 9.29
CA ARG A 203 2.97 8.18 8.20
C ARG A 203 2.13 7.15 7.46
N ASP A 204 2.56 5.90 7.46
CA ASP A 204 1.96 4.82 6.68
C ASP A 204 2.17 3.44 7.32
N ARG A 205 1.51 2.43 6.73
CA ARG A 205 1.57 1.04 7.17
C ARG A 205 2.95 0.41 6.98
N ALA A 206 3.69 0.80 5.93
CA ALA A 206 5.01 0.27 5.67
C ALA A 206 6.00 0.69 6.76
N GLN A 207 5.90 1.93 7.24
CA GLN A 207 6.70 2.37 8.40
C GLN A 207 6.35 1.57 9.65
N ALA A 208 5.09 1.19 9.85
CA ALA A 208 4.69 0.33 10.96
C ALA A 208 5.32 -1.07 10.85
N VAL A 209 5.32 -1.66 9.65
CA VAL A 209 6.03 -2.93 9.39
C VAL A 209 7.51 -2.79 9.73
N ALA A 210 8.17 -1.78 9.18
CA ALA A 210 9.60 -1.53 9.39
C ALA A 210 9.96 -1.35 10.87
N VAL A 211 9.14 -0.60 11.62
CA VAL A 211 9.34 -0.40 13.07
C VAL A 211 9.24 -1.71 13.84
N ALA A 212 8.27 -2.57 13.50
CA ALA A 212 8.10 -3.85 14.19
C ALA A 212 9.35 -4.75 14.05
N TYR A 213 9.96 -4.78 12.86
CA TYR A 213 11.19 -5.54 12.62
C TYR A 213 12.43 -4.86 13.20
N LYS A 214 12.62 -3.57 12.95
CA LYS A 214 13.78 -2.80 13.45
C LYS A 214 13.87 -2.82 14.98
N SER A 215 12.75 -2.74 15.65
CA SER A 215 12.70 -2.75 17.13
C SER A 215 12.83 -4.14 17.74
N GLY A 216 12.89 -5.20 16.92
CA GLY A 216 12.92 -6.59 17.38
C GLY A 216 11.59 -7.07 17.99
N LEU A 217 10.48 -6.34 17.76
CA LEU A 217 9.15 -6.78 18.18
C LEU A 217 8.70 -8.02 17.40
N LEU A 218 9.17 -8.14 16.15
CA LEU A 218 8.96 -9.29 15.27
C LEU A 218 10.26 -9.64 14.56
N ARG A 219 10.49 -10.94 14.31
CA ARG A 219 11.58 -11.46 13.48
C ARG A 219 11.02 -12.06 12.20
N PRO A 220 11.82 -12.13 11.10
CA PRO A 220 11.33 -12.65 9.82
C PRO A 220 10.76 -14.07 9.88
N ASP A 221 11.26 -14.91 10.81
CA ASP A 221 10.85 -16.31 10.96
C ASP A 221 9.80 -16.51 12.07
N ASP A 222 9.34 -15.45 12.72
CA ASP A 222 8.31 -15.57 13.75
C ASP A 222 6.96 -15.96 13.12
N PRO A 223 6.30 -17.01 13.62
CA PRO A 223 4.99 -17.42 13.09
C PRO A 223 3.92 -16.40 13.44
N ILE A 224 2.87 -16.34 12.61
CA ILE A 224 1.67 -15.57 12.97
C ILE A 224 1.17 -16.05 14.34
N PRO A 225 0.90 -15.14 15.31
CA PRO A 225 0.41 -15.52 16.62
C PRO A 225 -0.83 -16.42 16.54
N ALA A 226 -0.96 -17.37 17.44
CA ALA A 226 -2.17 -18.19 17.50
C ALA A 226 -3.38 -17.34 17.91
N ARG A 227 -4.56 -17.58 17.28
CA ARG A 227 -5.82 -16.96 17.72
C ARG A 227 -6.06 -17.31 19.18
N ARG A 228 -6.36 -16.31 19.98
CA ARG A 228 -6.87 -16.56 21.34
C ARG A 228 -8.34 -16.93 21.21
N GLY A 229 -8.66 -18.17 21.53
CA GLY A 229 -10.04 -18.64 21.68
C GLY A 229 -10.74 -17.96 22.84
#